data_ccf0ce29246c593e84bffa4247f04b2b
#
_entry.id   ccf0ce29246c593e84bffa4247f04b2b
#
_cell.length_a   1.000
_cell.length_b   1.000
_cell.length_c   1.000
_cell.angle_alpha   90.00
_cell.angle_beta   90.00
_cell.angle_gamma   90.00
#
_symmetry.space_group_name_H-M   'P 1'
#
loop_
_entity.id
_entity.type
_entity.pdbx_description
1 polymer ?
#
loop_
_entity_poly.entity_id
_entity_poly.type
_entity_poly.pdbx_seq_one_letter_code
_entity_poly.pdbx_strand_id
1 'polypeptide(L)'
;EGILQTDDDAKKNEEAEAEKVAAAGRHMRPRPSVTSGVTERINTGEGKIYVTINEDEHGLCEVFSTIGKAGGNAAAQSEAISRLMSLALRSGIDPQEIVDMLKGISGPSPVWEAGELILSTPDAIGRALERYLQRRTGGQLLAAVLPEGEALADGEAVAVDSGAGATRSGGTKVMVTCPECGSTV
;
A
#
# COMPACT_ATOMS: atom_id res chain seq x y z
N GLU A 1 57.02 5.49 -10.15
CA GLU A 1 56.36 6.08 -11.32
C GLU A 1 54.87 6.06 -11.07
N GLY A 2 54.31 7.22 -10.66
CA GLY A 2 52.88 7.41 -10.46
C GLY A 2 52.22 7.76 -11.80
N ILE A 3 51.33 6.93 -12.28
CA ILE A 3 50.48 7.21 -13.43
C ILE A 3 49.47 8.26 -12.99
N LEU A 4 49.61 9.49 -13.48
CA LEU A 4 48.57 10.54 -13.37
C LEU A 4 47.36 10.08 -14.19
N GLN A 5 46.28 9.67 -13.53
CA GLN A 5 44.99 9.52 -14.16
C GLN A 5 44.55 10.92 -14.58
N THR A 6 44.34 11.14 -15.86
CA THR A 6 43.83 12.38 -16.39
C THR A 6 42.30 12.44 -16.14
N ASP A 7 41.76 13.64 -15.91
CA ASP A 7 40.31 13.86 -15.67
C ASP A 7 39.43 13.29 -16.81
N ASP A 8 40.00 13.14 -18.00
CA ASP A 8 39.37 12.51 -19.17
C ASP A 8 39.17 10.98 -19.00
N ASP A 9 40.11 10.30 -18.34
CA ASP A 9 40.00 8.84 -18.09
C ASP A 9 38.95 8.56 -16.99
N ALA A 10 38.81 9.43 -15.97
CA ALA A 10 37.81 9.32 -14.95
C ALA A 10 36.40 9.52 -15.54
N LYS A 11 36.23 10.53 -16.39
CA LYS A 11 34.94 10.84 -17.04
C LYS A 11 34.52 9.73 -18.00
N LYS A 12 35.45 9.16 -18.74
CA LYS A 12 35.19 8.05 -19.66
C LYS A 12 34.80 6.75 -18.91
N ASN A 13 35.34 6.57 -17.71
CA ASN A 13 35.03 5.43 -16.87
C ASN A 13 33.65 5.57 -16.23
N GLU A 14 33.27 6.78 -15.81
CA GLU A 14 31.91 7.09 -15.30
C GLU A 14 30.83 6.95 -16.40
N GLU A 15 31.12 7.41 -17.63
CA GLU A 15 30.23 7.23 -18.77
C GLU A 15 30.06 5.75 -19.15
N ALA A 16 31.14 4.97 -19.11
CA ALA A 16 31.13 3.53 -19.40
C ALA A 16 30.43 2.72 -18.30
N GLU A 17 30.52 3.13 -17.04
CA GLU A 17 29.73 2.55 -15.93
C GLU A 17 28.26 2.92 -16.03
N ALA A 18 27.93 4.17 -16.35
CA ALA A 18 26.56 4.61 -16.58
C ALA A 18 25.91 3.88 -17.76
N GLU A 19 26.65 3.66 -18.84
CA GLU A 19 26.20 2.89 -20.01
C GLU A 19 26.02 1.40 -19.68
N LYS A 20 26.88 0.81 -18.85
CA LYS A 20 26.72 -0.56 -18.34
C LYS A 20 25.53 -0.72 -17.42
N VAL A 21 25.27 0.26 -16.56
CA VAL A 21 24.07 0.30 -15.69
C VAL A 21 22.80 0.48 -16.52
N ALA A 22 22.85 1.28 -17.59
CA ALA A 22 21.71 1.47 -18.50
C ALA A 22 21.48 0.24 -19.41
N ALA A 23 22.53 -0.47 -19.79
CA ALA A 23 22.46 -1.70 -20.60
C ALA A 23 22.12 -2.95 -19.77
N ALA A 24 22.42 -2.98 -18.48
CA ALA A 24 21.89 -3.96 -17.54
C ALA A 24 20.39 -3.67 -17.38
N GLY A 25 19.57 -4.32 -18.20
CA GLY A 25 18.11 -4.16 -18.16
C GLY A 25 17.62 -4.20 -16.70
N ARG A 26 16.69 -3.30 -16.35
CA ARG A 26 16.13 -3.23 -15.00
C ARG A 26 15.60 -4.60 -14.60
N HIS A 27 16.34 -5.30 -13.75
CA HIS A 27 15.92 -6.59 -13.21
C HIS A 27 14.88 -6.34 -12.11
N MET A 28 13.72 -6.93 -12.30
CA MET A 28 12.67 -6.92 -11.30
C MET A 28 13.16 -7.61 -10.01
N ARG A 29 13.03 -6.94 -8.86
CA ARG A 29 13.27 -7.57 -7.55
C ARG A 29 12.41 -8.82 -7.39
N PRO A 30 12.92 -9.91 -6.80
CA PRO A 30 12.10 -11.06 -6.46
C PRO A 30 10.99 -10.62 -5.46
N ARG A 31 9.85 -11.29 -5.52
CA ARG A 31 8.78 -11.05 -4.57
C ARG A 31 9.20 -11.55 -3.19
N PRO A 32 9.13 -10.73 -2.12
CA PRO A 32 9.43 -11.19 -0.77
C PRO A 32 8.39 -12.19 -0.26
N SER A 33 8.79 -13.03 0.69
CA SER A 33 7.90 -14.00 1.32
C SER A 33 6.94 -13.37 2.33
N VAL A 34 7.34 -12.26 2.94
CA VAL A 34 6.56 -11.51 3.93
C VAL A 34 6.56 -10.04 3.53
N THR A 35 5.38 -9.42 3.54
CA THR A 35 5.16 -8.01 3.27
C THR A 35 4.26 -7.43 4.34
N SER A 36 4.37 -6.14 4.59
CA SER A 36 3.44 -5.38 5.43
C SER A 36 2.75 -4.31 4.59
N GLY A 37 1.51 -3.96 4.93
CA GLY A 37 0.81 -2.97 4.12
C GLY A 37 -0.54 -2.54 4.66
N VAL A 38 -1.22 -1.74 3.85
CA VAL A 38 -2.53 -1.15 4.16
C VAL A 38 -3.52 -1.53 3.08
N THR A 39 -4.73 -1.86 3.49
CA THR A 39 -5.87 -2.05 2.57
C THR A 39 -6.83 -0.88 2.72
N GLU A 40 -7.13 -0.23 1.61
CA GLU A 40 -8.10 0.85 1.53
C GLU A 40 -9.32 0.41 0.71
N ARG A 41 -10.51 0.76 1.18
CA ARG A 41 -11.78 0.52 0.47
C ARG A 41 -12.26 1.82 -0.15
N ILE A 42 -12.58 1.79 -1.45
CA ILE A 42 -13.07 2.94 -2.21
C ILE A 42 -14.32 2.53 -2.99
N ASN A 43 -15.34 3.40 -3.02
CA ASN A 43 -16.49 3.19 -3.89
C ASN A 43 -16.18 3.71 -5.30
N THR A 44 -16.52 2.93 -6.30
CA THR A 44 -16.40 3.29 -7.72
C THR A 44 -17.73 3.05 -8.41
N GLY A 45 -17.90 3.54 -9.63
CA GLY A 45 -19.09 3.28 -10.43
C GLY A 45 -19.33 1.82 -10.78
N GLU A 46 -18.28 0.99 -10.67
CA GLU A 46 -18.33 -0.45 -10.91
C GLU A 46 -18.50 -1.26 -9.61
N GLY A 47 -18.53 -0.58 -8.45
CA GLY A 47 -18.69 -1.20 -7.14
C GLY A 47 -17.59 -0.83 -6.16
N LYS A 48 -17.55 -1.54 -5.03
CA LYS A 48 -16.52 -1.33 -4.00
C LYS A 48 -15.24 -2.03 -4.41
N ILE A 49 -14.14 -1.26 -4.49
CA ILE A 49 -12.80 -1.79 -4.69
C ILE A 49 -12.04 -1.79 -3.36
N TYR A 50 -11.27 -2.83 -3.12
CA TYR A 50 -10.30 -2.93 -2.05
C TYR A 50 -8.91 -2.91 -2.67
N VAL A 51 -8.11 -1.91 -2.32
CA VAL A 51 -6.73 -1.75 -2.81
C VAL A 51 -5.79 -2.00 -1.64
N THR A 52 -4.97 -3.03 -1.75
CA THR A 52 -3.93 -3.38 -0.78
C THR A 52 -2.58 -2.96 -1.32
N ILE A 53 -1.85 -2.16 -0.59
CA ILE A 53 -0.54 -1.63 -0.95
C ILE A 53 0.45 -2.16 0.08
N ASN A 54 1.44 -2.91 -0.38
CA ASN A 54 2.41 -3.58 0.47
C ASN A 54 3.83 -3.07 0.23
N GLU A 55 4.61 -3.05 1.30
CA GLU A 55 6.04 -2.77 1.28
C GLU A 55 6.86 -3.90 1.92
N ASP A 56 8.12 -3.94 1.51
CA ASP A 56 9.18 -4.77 2.08
C ASP A 56 10.26 -3.85 2.69
N GLU A 57 11.38 -4.42 3.08
CA GLU A 57 12.54 -3.70 3.62
C GLU A 57 13.15 -2.67 2.65
N HIS A 58 12.84 -2.78 1.34
CA HIS A 58 13.32 -1.89 0.29
C HIS A 58 12.27 -0.85 -0.13
N GLY A 59 11.09 -0.86 0.49
CA GLY A 59 9.98 0.04 0.21
C GLY A 59 8.82 -0.63 -0.54
N LEU A 60 8.03 0.16 -1.28
CA LEU A 60 6.87 -0.34 -2.00
C LEU A 60 7.24 -1.48 -2.96
N CYS A 61 6.51 -2.59 -2.89
CA CYS A 61 6.82 -3.78 -3.66
C CYS A 61 5.64 -4.37 -4.42
N GLU A 62 4.42 -4.23 -3.90
CA GLU A 62 3.26 -4.82 -4.57
C GLU A 62 1.95 -4.10 -4.27
N VAL A 63 1.04 -4.19 -5.22
CA VAL A 63 -0.34 -3.70 -5.11
C VAL A 63 -1.28 -4.84 -5.49
N PHE A 64 -2.33 -5.04 -4.72
CA PHE A 64 -3.46 -5.90 -5.05
C PHE A 64 -4.73 -5.09 -5.07
N SER A 65 -5.62 -5.41 -5.98
CA SER A 65 -6.97 -4.85 -5.98
C SER A 65 -8.01 -5.93 -6.21
N THR A 66 -9.13 -5.81 -5.49
CA THR A 66 -10.27 -6.71 -5.63
C THR A 66 -11.54 -5.89 -5.73
N ILE A 67 -12.33 -6.14 -6.77
CA ILE A 67 -13.61 -5.45 -7.01
C ILE A 67 -14.67 -6.45 -7.46
N GLY A 68 -15.88 -6.31 -6.93
CA GLY A 68 -17.03 -7.09 -7.34
C GLY A 68 -16.86 -8.60 -7.16
N LYS A 69 -17.54 -9.36 -8.03
CA LYS A 69 -17.43 -10.83 -8.07
C LYS A 69 -16.21 -11.27 -8.85
N ALA A 70 -15.54 -12.30 -8.37
CA ALA A 70 -14.43 -12.93 -9.10
C ALA A 70 -14.84 -13.35 -10.52
N GLY A 71 -13.95 -13.12 -11.50
CA GLY A 71 -14.19 -13.44 -12.91
C GLY A 71 -15.00 -12.39 -13.69
N GLY A 72 -15.45 -11.30 -13.06
CA GLY A 72 -16.05 -10.16 -13.76
C GLY A 72 -15.02 -9.34 -14.54
N ASN A 73 -15.47 -8.57 -15.54
CA ASN A 73 -14.59 -7.73 -16.37
C ASN A 73 -13.81 -6.69 -15.52
N ALA A 74 -14.50 -6.00 -14.60
CA ALA A 74 -13.87 -5.06 -13.69
C ALA A 74 -12.82 -5.73 -12.80
N ALA A 75 -13.08 -6.94 -12.30
CA ALA A 75 -12.13 -7.70 -11.49
C ALA A 75 -10.88 -8.09 -12.30
N ALA A 76 -11.06 -8.58 -13.52
CA ALA A 76 -9.94 -8.95 -14.38
C ALA A 76 -9.07 -7.75 -14.76
N GLN A 77 -9.68 -6.60 -15.08
CA GLN A 77 -8.95 -5.37 -15.41
C GLN A 77 -8.20 -4.82 -14.19
N SER A 78 -8.83 -4.75 -13.03
CA SER A 78 -8.18 -4.27 -11.80
C SER A 78 -7.03 -5.18 -11.37
N GLU A 79 -7.16 -6.50 -11.53
CA GLU A 79 -6.07 -7.46 -11.29
C GLU A 79 -4.90 -7.24 -12.26
N ALA A 80 -5.16 -7.02 -13.55
CA ALA A 80 -4.13 -6.74 -14.53
C ALA A 80 -3.36 -5.45 -14.22
N ILE A 81 -4.06 -4.37 -13.86
CA ILE A 81 -3.46 -3.12 -13.42
C ILE A 81 -2.56 -3.36 -12.20
N SER A 82 -3.06 -4.02 -11.17
CA SER A 82 -2.31 -4.30 -9.94
C SER A 82 -1.06 -5.14 -10.18
N ARG A 83 -1.12 -6.12 -11.08
CA ARG A 83 0.06 -6.92 -11.47
C ARG A 83 1.12 -6.08 -12.18
N LEU A 84 0.71 -5.18 -13.10
CA LEU A 84 1.61 -4.27 -13.79
C LEU A 84 2.23 -3.24 -12.83
N MET A 85 1.44 -2.69 -11.90
CA MET A 85 1.96 -1.81 -10.84
C MET A 85 2.99 -2.52 -9.97
N SER A 86 2.72 -3.74 -9.54
CA SER A 86 3.65 -4.55 -8.73
C SER A 86 4.94 -4.85 -9.50
N LEU A 87 4.84 -5.09 -10.82
CA LEU A 87 6.01 -5.24 -11.70
C LEU A 87 6.82 -3.94 -11.75
N ALA A 88 6.17 -2.80 -11.98
CA ALA A 88 6.79 -1.49 -12.06
C ALA A 88 7.50 -1.10 -10.76
N LEU A 89 6.83 -1.26 -9.61
CA LEU A 89 7.39 -0.98 -8.28
C LEU A 89 8.66 -1.83 -8.01
N ARG A 90 8.61 -3.13 -8.29
CA ARG A 90 9.77 -4.01 -8.10
C ARG A 90 10.88 -3.78 -9.13
N SER A 91 10.58 -3.14 -10.24
CA SER A 91 11.55 -2.70 -11.24
C SER A 91 12.14 -1.32 -10.94
N GLY A 92 11.75 -0.69 -9.82
CA GLY A 92 12.30 0.59 -9.39
C GLY A 92 11.71 1.81 -10.11
N ILE A 93 10.51 1.69 -10.67
CA ILE A 93 9.75 2.85 -11.16
C ILE A 93 9.27 3.66 -9.96
N ASP A 94 9.37 4.98 -10.06
CA ASP A 94 8.88 5.89 -9.03
C ASP A 94 7.36 5.69 -8.83
N PRO A 95 6.89 5.43 -7.62
CA PRO A 95 5.46 5.29 -7.34
C PRO A 95 4.63 6.51 -7.76
N GLN A 96 5.21 7.72 -7.73
CA GLN A 96 4.52 8.93 -8.16
C GLN A 96 4.23 8.90 -9.68
N GLU A 97 5.14 8.40 -10.50
CA GLU A 97 4.90 8.22 -11.94
C GLU A 97 3.72 7.26 -12.19
N ILE A 98 3.57 6.23 -11.36
CA ILE A 98 2.43 5.30 -11.46
C ILE A 98 1.12 6.01 -11.10
N VAL A 99 1.12 6.85 -10.06
CA VAL A 99 -0.02 7.68 -9.67
C VAL A 99 -0.45 8.58 -10.83
N ASP A 100 0.51 9.28 -11.44
CA ASP A 100 0.25 10.23 -12.52
C ASP A 100 -0.31 9.56 -13.78
N MET A 101 0.06 8.30 -14.03
CA MET A 101 -0.47 7.52 -15.15
C MET A 101 -1.90 7.01 -14.91
N LEU A 102 -2.31 6.76 -13.68
CA LEU A 102 -3.62 6.18 -13.37
C LEU A 102 -4.67 7.23 -13.00
N LYS A 103 -4.24 8.29 -12.33
CA LYS A 103 -5.12 9.35 -11.84
C LYS A 103 -5.69 10.15 -13.00
N GLY A 104 -7.00 10.44 -12.94
CA GLY A 104 -7.69 11.18 -13.98
C GLY A 104 -8.24 10.32 -15.13
N ILE A 105 -7.99 9.02 -15.16
CA ILE A 105 -8.62 8.13 -16.14
C ILE A 105 -10.12 8.09 -15.88
N SER A 106 -10.91 8.54 -16.86
CA SER A 106 -12.37 8.61 -16.75
C SER A 106 -13.03 7.30 -17.17
N GLY A 107 -14.04 6.88 -16.40
CA GLY A 107 -14.93 5.78 -16.71
C GLY A 107 -16.36 6.25 -17.01
N PRO A 108 -17.26 5.32 -17.32
CA PRO A 108 -18.64 5.66 -17.70
C PRO A 108 -19.51 6.13 -16.51
N SER A 109 -19.10 5.86 -15.27
CA SER A 109 -19.91 6.07 -14.07
C SER A 109 -19.06 6.66 -12.93
N PRO A 110 -18.69 7.97 -12.99
CA PRO A 110 -18.00 8.62 -11.88
C PRO A 110 -18.89 8.68 -10.63
N VAL A 111 -18.29 8.60 -9.44
CA VAL A 111 -18.99 8.67 -8.14
C VAL A 111 -18.30 9.61 -7.17
N TRP A 112 -19.05 10.25 -6.30
CA TRP A 112 -18.50 11.02 -5.19
C TRP A 112 -18.23 10.09 -4.00
N GLU A 113 -17.01 10.14 -3.47
CA GLU A 113 -16.55 9.37 -2.31
C GLU A 113 -15.72 10.27 -1.39
N ALA A 114 -16.11 10.41 -0.14
CA ALA A 114 -15.38 11.18 0.88
C ALA A 114 -14.94 12.61 0.45
N GLY A 115 -15.75 13.29 -0.37
CA GLY A 115 -15.46 14.65 -0.85
C GLY A 115 -14.62 14.72 -2.12
N GLU A 116 -14.26 13.59 -2.70
CA GLU A 116 -13.52 13.49 -3.98
C GLU A 116 -14.39 12.84 -5.07
N LEU A 117 -14.20 13.27 -6.30
CA LEU A 117 -14.83 12.63 -7.46
C LEU A 117 -13.92 11.50 -7.96
N ILE A 118 -14.36 10.26 -7.79
CA ILE A 118 -13.70 9.07 -8.32
C ILE A 118 -14.20 8.83 -9.73
N LEU A 119 -13.31 8.94 -10.71
CA LEU A 119 -13.66 8.91 -12.13
C LEU A 119 -13.83 7.49 -12.66
N SER A 120 -13.06 6.54 -12.14
CA SER A 120 -13.08 5.14 -12.58
C SER A 120 -12.36 4.22 -11.59
N THR A 121 -12.36 2.92 -11.86
CA THR A 121 -11.55 1.93 -11.11
C THR A 121 -10.04 2.21 -11.19
N PRO A 122 -9.42 2.49 -12.35
CA PRO A 122 -8.01 2.90 -12.41
C PRO A 122 -7.71 4.18 -11.61
N ASP A 123 -8.55 5.20 -11.71
CA ASP A 123 -8.41 6.45 -10.93
C ASP A 123 -8.46 6.17 -9.42
N ALA A 124 -9.36 5.30 -8.97
CA ALA A 124 -9.45 4.88 -7.57
C ALA A 124 -8.15 4.21 -7.09
N ILE A 125 -7.54 3.34 -7.89
CA ILE A 125 -6.28 2.68 -7.56
C ILE A 125 -5.15 3.70 -7.47
N GLY A 126 -5.05 4.62 -8.44
CA GLY A 126 -4.06 5.71 -8.42
C GLY A 126 -4.18 6.60 -7.19
N ARG A 127 -5.40 6.98 -6.81
CA ARG A 127 -5.67 7.78 -5.60
C ARG A 127 -5.36 7.03 -4.31
N ALA A 128 -5.60 5.73 -4.25
CA ALA A 128 -5.20 4.92 -3.10
C ALA A 128 -3.68 4.97 -2.90
N LEU A 129 -2.91 4.81 -3.99
CA LEU A 129 -1.46 4.90 -3.95
C LEU A 129 -0.99 6.30 -3.55
N GLU A 130 -1.58 7.36 -4.12
CA GLU A 130 -1.27 8.75 -3.76
C GLU A 130 -1.47 9.02 -2.26
N ARG A 131 -2.64 8.64 -1.72
CA ARG A 131 -2.94 8.80 -0.28
C ARG A 131 -1.98 8.01 0.61
N TYR A 132 -1.56 6.84 0.15
CA TYR A 132 -0.54 6.04 0.83
C TYR A 132 0.81 6.78 0.89
N LEU A 133 1.28 7.33 -0.24
CA LEU A 133 2.53 8.10 -0.31
C LEU A 133 2.49 9.35 0.57
N GLN A 134 1.37 10.07 0.55
CA GLN A 134 1.17 11.26 1.40
C GLN A 134 1.22 10.92 2.90
N ARG A 135 0.59 9.83 3.33
CA ARG A 135 0.64 9.38 4.74
C ARG A 135 2.07 9.00 5.15
N ARG A 136 2.80 8.35 4.26
CA ARG A 136 4.20 7.98 4.51
C ARG A 136 5.09 9.21 4.67
N THR A 137 4.99 10.18 3.78
CA THR A 137 5.74 11.45 3.84
C THR A 137 5.34 12.27 5.05
N GLY A 138 4.06 12.40 5.37
CA GLY A 138 3.56 13.09 6.54
C GLY A 138 4.03 12.47 7.86
N GLY A 139 4.08 11.14 7.94
CA GLY A 139 4.62 10.41 9.09
C GLY A 139 6.13 10.67 9.29
N GLN A 140 6.90 10.74 8.21
CA GLN A 140 8.34 11.07 8.27
C GLN A 140 8.58 12.51 8.72
N LEU A 141 7.76 13.47 8.28
CA LEU A 141 7.84 14.87 8.72
C LEU A 141 7.54 15.00 10.21
N LEU A 142 6.54 14.28 10.73
CA LEU A 142 6.23 14.27 12.16
C LEU A 142 7.36 13.64 12.99
N ALA A 143 7.95 12.55 12.53
CA ALA A 143 9.09 11.91 13.20
C ALA A 143 10.35 12.80 13.18
N ALA A 144 10.55 13.59 12.12
CA ALA A 144 11.68 14.52 12.02
C ALA A 144 11.51 15.80 12.87
N VAL A 145 10.27 16.14 13.23
CA VAL A 145 9.95 17.34 14.03
C VAL A 145 9.90 17.05 15.53
N LEU A 146 9.69 15.78 15.93
CA LEU A 146 9.76 15.40 17.35
C LEU A 146 11.23 15.24 17.75
N PRO A 147 11.74 16.00 18.74
CA PRO A 147 13.10 15.80 19.23
C PRO A 147 13.21 14.38 19.80
N GLU A 148 14.28 13.68 19.42
CA GLU A 148 14.65 12.41 20.03
C GLU A 148 14.93 12.67 21.52
N GLY A 149 13.98 12.36 22.40
CA GLY A 149 14.26 12.49 23.83
C GLY A 149 13.11 12.68 24.80
N GLU A 150 11.85 12.64 24.38
CA GLU A 150 10.76 12.51 25.36
C GLU A 150 10.12 11.12 25.25
N ALA A 151 10.77 10.15 25.90
CA ALA A 151 10.08 8.98 26.39
C ALA A 151 8.95 9.47 27.29
N LEU A 152 7.70 9.27 26.88
CA LEU A 152 6.55 9.47 27.75
C LEU A 152 6.78 8.58 28.97
N ALA A 153 7.13 9.23 30.10
CA ALA A 153 7.23 8.60 31.37
C ALA A 153 5.89 7.91 31.66
N ASP A 154 6.02 6.65 31.98
CA ASP A 154 5.13 5.79 32.75
C ASP A 154 3.72 6.33 33.01
N GLY A 155 2.78 5.94 32.15
CA GLY A 155 1.37 5.94 32.48
C GLY A 155 1.14 4.99 33.64
N GLU A 156 0.87 5.59 34.78
CA GLU A 156 0.43 5.00 36.02
C GLU A 156 -0.57 3.87 35.76
N ALA A 157 -0.16 2.65 36.05
CA ALA A 157 -1.03 1.48 36.01
C ALA A 157 -2.12 1.67 37.05
N VAL A 158 -3.33 1.99 36.62
CA VAL A 158 -4.49 1.96 37.48
C VAL A 158 -4.72 0.51 37.90
N ALA A 159 -4.34 0.21 39.13
CA ALA A 159 -4.64 -1.05 39.79
C ALA A 159 -6.16 -1.19 39.91
N VAL A 160 -6.74 -2.06 39.09
CA VAL A 160 -8.11 -2.54 39.33
C VAL A 160 -8.07 -3.50 40.50
N ASP A 161 -8.57 -3.00 41.62
CA ASP A 161 -8.84 -3.74 42.86
C ASP A 161 -9.69 -5.01 42.55
N SER A 162 -9.10 -6.16 42.80
CA SER A 162 -9.75 -7.46 42.72
C SER A 162 -10.56 -7.71 43.98
N GLY A 163 -11.75 -7.10 44.06
CA GLY A 163 -12.76 -7.43 45.07
C GLY A 163 -13.43 -8.77 44.75
N ALA A 164 -13.12 -9.78 45.54
CA ALA A 164 -13.77 -11.07 45.53
C ALA A 164 -15.24 -10.95 45.94
N GLY A 165 -16.15 -11.49 45.12
CA GLY A 165 -17.58 -11.60 45.46
C GLY A 165 -18.26 -12.59 44.52
N ALA A 166 -18.55 -13.75 45.07
CA ALA A 166 -19.13 -14.91 44.43
C ALA A 166 -20.56 -14.70 43.88
N THR A 167 -20.93 -15.53 42.92
CA THR A 167 -22.13 -16.34 42.67
C THR A 167 -22.98 -16.03 41.44
N ARG A 168 -23.15 -17.14 40.70
CA ARG A 168 -24.31 -17.60 39.90
C ARG A 168 -24.45 -17.13 38.46
N SER A 169 -24.10 -18.05 37.54
CA SER A 169 -25.07 -18.88 36.79
C SER A 169 -26.04 -18.11 35.91
N GLY A 170 -25.80 -18.15 34.62
CA GLY A 170 -26.71 -17.70 33.58
C GLY A 170 -26.02 -17.66 32.24
N GLY A 171 -25.60 -18.84 31.69
CA GLY A 171 -25.12 -18.91 30.33
C GLY A 171 -26.24 -18.65 29.34
N THR A 172 -26.34 -17.42 28.85
CA THR A 172 -27.16 -17.12 27.69
C THR A 172 -26.39 -17.54 26.46
N LYS A 173 -26.71 -18.72 25.93
CA LYS A 173 -26.27 -19.17 24.61
C LYS A 173 -26.88 -18.21 23.59
N VAL A 174 -26.08 -17.32 23.06
CA VAL A 174 -26.46 -16.50 21.88
C VAL A 174 -26.37 -17.44 20.68
N MET A 175 -27.50 -17.93 20.21
CA MET A 175 -27.59 -18.66 18.95
C MET A 175 -27.50 -17.62 17.82
N VAL A 176 -26.41 -17.69 17.05
CA VAL A 176 -26.24 -16.88 15.83
C VAL A 176 -26.82 -17.68 14.67
N THR A 177 -27.90 -17.19 14.09
CA THR A 177 -28.53 -17.78 12.89
C THR A 177 -27.95 -17.09 11.65
N CYS A 178 -27.54 -17.88 10.65
CA CYS A 178 -27.12 -17.37 9.35
C CYS A 178 -28.33 -16.74 8.62
N PRO A 179 -28.23 -15.45 8.18
CA PRO A 179 -29.36 -14.78 7.52
C PRO A 179 -29.70 -15.31 6.13
N GLU A 180 -28.83 -16.11 5.50
CA GLU A 180 -29.07 -16.65 4.15
C GLU A 180 -29.59 -18.09 4.12
N CYS A 181 -29.29 -18.91 5.09
CA CYS A 181 -29.69 -20.32 5.08
C CYS A 181 -30.45 -20.75 6.35
N GLY A 182 -30.56 -19.91 7.38
CA GLY A 182 -31.29 -20.21 8.62
C GLY A 182 -30.65 -21.26 9.53
N SER A 183 -29.42 -21.69 9.26
CA SER A 183 -28.71 -22.67 10.10
C SER A 183 -28.16 -22.01 11.35
N THR A 184 -28.37 -22.61 12.53
CA THR A 184 -27.79 -22.24 13.82
C THR A 184 -26.46 -22.96 14.04
N VAL A 185 -25.40 -22.22 14.39
CA VAL A 185 -24.11 -22.74 14.81
C VAL A 185 -23.88 -22.45 16.28
#